data_4ae3862d028c6042aa5e863ed489a2a5
#
_entry.id   4ae3862d028c6042aa5e863ed489a2a5
#
_cell.length_a   1.000
_cell.length_b   1.000
_cell.length_c   1.000
_cell.angle_alpha   90.00
_cell.angle_beta   90.00
_cell.angle_gamma   90.00
#
_symmetry.space_group_name_H-M   'P 1'
#
loop_
_entity.id
_entity.type
_entity.pdbx_description
1 polymer ?
#
loop_
_entity_poly.entity_id
_entity_poly.type
_entity_poly.pdbx_seq_one_letter_code
_entity_poly.pdbx_strand_id
1 'polypeptide(L)'
;VFTSEIKPAALEVLKQNYPDEVPYGDITKIETGDIPDFDILLAGFPCQAFSFAGKRLGFEDTRGTLFFDVARILKAKKPKGFILENVEGLVTHDRKDPTQKIGRTLTVILETLETLGYYVSWKVLNAKDFGIPQNRKRIYLTGSLKSKPDLSFETTLSPKLKNILESGLPTESSPFIKKLLKKFPPSELYGKSVKDKRGGKNNIHSWDIELKGTVTEEEKQLLNMLLKERRKKKWASEIGIDWMDGMPLTKAQISTFYKHPNLQNILDSLTDKGYLVLEHPKQKIGGRRIKDESLPKGYNIVSGKKSFEINKILDPNDVAPTLVAMDMEHLFVVDNGGLRTLTGKEGLRLFGYPDDYSFDIPKKDKYDLLGNTVAVPVIKAVSERLLHTL
;
A
#
# COMPACT_ATOMS: atom_id res chain seq x y z
N VAL A 1 -8.23 12.87 -27.78
CA VAL A 1 -7.30 12.25 -26.79
C VAL A 1 -7.13 10.79 -27.16
N PHE A 2 -5.91 10.23 -27.01
CA PHE A 2 -5.68 8.81 -27.14
C PHE A 2 -5.59 8.20 -25.74
N THR A 3 -6.43 7.22 -25.45
CA THR A 3 -6.46 6.52 -24.14
C THR A 3 -6.34 5.02 -24.34
N SER A 4 -5.43 4.38 -23.60
CA SER A 4 -5.28 2.92 -23.56
C SER A 4 -5.60 2.40 -22.15
N GLU A 5 -6.56 1.51 -22.06
CA GLU A 5 -7.00 0.88 -20.80
C GLU A 5 -7.57 -0.52 -21.11
N ILE A 6 -7.32 -1.49 -20.23
CA ILE A 6 -7.81 -2.86 -20.35
C ILE A 6 -8.76 -3.29 -19.23
N LYS A 7 -8.84 -2.50 -18.16
CA LYS A 7 -9.58 -2.88 -16.96
C LYS A 7 -11.06 -2.56 -17.13
N PRO A 8 -11.96 -3.54 -17.10
CA PRO A 8 -13.39 -3.31 -17.38
C PRO A 8 -14.02 -2.23 -16.50
N ALA A 9 -13.72 -2.25 -15.19
CA ALA A 9 -14.25 -1.25 -14.26
C ALA A 9 -13.74 0.17 -14.56
N ALA A 10 -12.48 0.32 -15.01
CA ALA A 10 -11.93 1.62 -15.41
C ALA A 10 -12.57 2.13 -16.72
N LEU A 11 -12.79 1.22 -17.66
CA LEU A 11 -13.51 1.54 -18.92
C LEU A 11 -14.94 1.99 -18.65
N GLU A 12 -15.63 1.36 -17.70
CA GLU A 12 -16.98 1.78 -17.32
C GLU A 12 -17.00 3.18 -16.70
N VAL A 13 -16.06 3.49 -15.81
CA VAL A 13 -15.93 4.83 -15.22
C VAL A 13 -15.54 5.86 -16.27
N LEU A 14 -14.66 5.52 -17.20
CA LEU A 14 -14.28 6.38 -18.31
C LEU A 14 -15.52 6.75 -19.16
N LYS A 15 -16.32 5.76 -19.51
CA LYS A 15 -17.57 5.96 -20.28
C LYS A 15 -18.57 6.85 -19.55
N GLN A 16 -18.69 6.71 -18.23
CA GLN A 16 -19.61 7.55 -17.44
C GLN A 16 -19.21 9.03 -17.43
N ASN A 17 -17.91 9.34 -17.49
CA ASN A 17 -17.41 10.71 -17.38
C ASN A 17 -16.99 11.31 -18.72
N TYR A 18 -16.67 10.48 -19.70
CA TYR A 18 -16.17 10.86 -21.02
C TYR A 18 -16.80 9.97 -22.10
N PRO A 19 -18.14 10.12 -22.35
CA PRO A 19 -18.89 9.21 -23.22
C PRO A 19 -18.42 9.21 -24.69
N ASP A 20 -17.79 10.29 -25.14
CA ASP A 20 -17.27 10.43 -26.50
C ASP A 20 -15.86 9.84 -26.69
N GLU A 21 -15.20 9.44 -25.60
CA GLU A 21 -13.87 8.81 -25.66
C GLU A 21 -13.99 7.32 -26.00
N VAL A 22 -13.24 6.90 -27.01
CA VAL A 22 -13.12 5.49 -27.38
C VAL A 22 -11.76 4.99 -26.98
N PRO A 23 -11.64 4.31 -25.82
CA PRO A 23 -10.34 3.81 -25.37
C PRO A 23 -9.86 2.66 -26.24
N TYR A 24 -8.58 2.69 -26.54
CA TYR A 24 -7.86 1.56 -27.15
C TYR A 24 -7.55 0.53 -26.07
N GLY A 25 -7.35 -0.72 -26.48
CA GLY A 25 -7.10 -1.82 -25.55
C GLY A 25 -5.68 -1.84 -24.97
N ASP A 26 -5.05 -3.02 -25.04
CA ASP A 26 -3.73 -3.30 -24.48
C ASP A 26 -2.62 -2.54 -25.23
N ILE A 27 -1.97 -1.61 -24.56
CA ILE A 27 -0.90 -0.77 -25.12
C ILE A 27 0.27 -1.59 -25.66
N THR A 28 0.49 -2.78 -25.14
CA THR A 28 1.55 -3.70 -25.59
C THR A 28 1.29 -4.29 -27.00
N LYS A 29 0.03 -4.19 -27.46
CA LYS A 29 -0.44 -4.71 -28.76
C LYS A 29 -0.69 -3.63 -29.79
N ILE A 30 -0.60 -2.36 -29.38
CA ILE A 30 -0.86 -1.22 -30.27
C ILE A 30 0.44 -0.82 -30.95
N GLU A 31 0.44 -0.84 -32.26
CA GLU A 31 1.55 -0.35 -33.04
C GLU A 31 1.68 1.18 -32.92
N THR A 32 2.90 1.69 -32.90
CA THR A 32 3.11 3.14 -32.76
C THR A 32 2.55 3.94 -33.94
N GLY A 33 2.43 3.34 -35.11
CA GLY A 33 1.80 3.93 -36.30
C GLY A 33 0.32 4.24 -36.09
N ASP A 34 -0.38 3.41 -35.30
CA ASP A 34 -1.82 3.55 -35.03
C ASP A 34 -2.14 4.59 -33.95
N ILE A 35 -1.13 5.05 -33.22
CA ILE A 35 -1.29 6.11 -32.21
C ILE A 35 -1.25 7.47 -32.94
N PRO A 36 -2.25 8.34 -32.77
CA PRO A 36 -2.21 9.69 -33.34
C PRO A 36 -1.06 10.51 -32.73
N ASP A 37 -0.63 11.56 -33.40
CA ASP A 37 0.35 12.49 -32.85
C ASP A 37 -0.28 13.29 -31.68
N PHE A 38 0.51 13.56 -30.67
CA PHE A 38 0.11 14.23 -29.44
C PHE A 38 1.26 15.03 -28.82
N ASP A 39 0.94 16.02 -28.03
CA ASP A 39 1.93 16.92 -27.41
C ASP A 39 2.46 16.42 -26.10
N ILE A 40 1.64 15.72 -25.29
CA ILE A 40 2.00 15.29 -23.94
C ILE A 40 1.59 13.83 -23.73
N LEU A 41 2.50 13.01 -23.19
CA LEU A 41 2.23 11.66 -22.76
C LEU A 41 2.04 11.61 -21.23
N LEU A 42 0.94 11.04 -20.78
CA LEU A 42 0.68 10.74 -19.36
C LEU A 42 0.63 9.22 -19.18
N ALA A 43 1.42 8.67 -18.27
CA ALA A 43 1.39 7.23 -18.01
C ALA A 43 1.72 6.88 -16.54
N GLY A 44 0.97 5.91 -16.01
CA GLY A 44 1.36 5.12 -14.85
C GLY A 44 1.77 3.71 -15.29
N PHE A 45 2.79 3.14 -14.70
CA PHE A 45 3.22 1.78 -14.98
C PHE A 45 3.55 1.01 -13.70
N PRO A 46 3.37 -0.32 -13.66
CA PRO A 46 3.63 -1.10 -12.45
C PRO A 46 5.13 -1.13 -12.12
N CYS A 47 5.45 -1.03 -10.82
CA CYS A 47 6.80 -1.21 -10.31
C CYS A 47 7.16 -2.70 -10.31
N GLN A 48 7.58 -3.22 -11.46
CA GLN A 48 8.11 -4.58 -11.58
C GLN A 48 9.63 -4.52 -11.71
N ALA A 49 10.31 -5.52 -11.14
CA ALA A 49 11.74 -5.67 -11.35
C ALA A 49 12.00 -5.89 -12.84
N PHE A 50 12.88 -5.09 -13.42
CA PHE A 50 13.46 -5.43 -14.70
C PHE A 50 14.22 -6.74 -14.52
N SER A 51 13.70 -7.85 -15.08
CA SER A 51 14.42 -9.10 -15.08
C SER A 51 15.59 -8.97 -16.08
N PHE A 52 16.76 -8.63 -15.56
CA PHE A 52 17.99 -8.52 -16.34
C PHE A 52 18.56 -9.92 -16.72
N ALA A 53 17.72 -10.80 -17.22
CA ALA A 53 18.17 -12.06 -17.80
C ALA A 53 18.70 -11.91 -19.25
N GLY A 54 18.66 -10.71 -19.81
CA GLY A 54 19.20 -10.39 -21.14
C GLY A 54 20.38 -9.43 -21.03
N LYS A 55 21.50 -9.78 -21.67
CA LYS A 55 22.63 -8.90 -21.95
C LYS A 55 22.11 -7.60 -22.60
N ARG A 56 22.82 -6.49 -22.41
CA ARG A 56 22.67 -5.15 -23.05
C ARG A 56 22.34 -5.22 -24.57
N LEU A 57 21.25 -5.84 -24.92
CA LEU A 57 20.68 -5.85 -26.25
C LEU A 57 19.61 -4.76 -26.24
N GLY A 58 19.78 -3.74 -27.06
CA GLY A 58 19.01 -2.52 -27.14
C GLY A 58 17.48 -2.62 -26.97
N PHE A 59 16.73 -1.62 -27.36
CA PHE A 59 15.26 -1.51 -27.23
C PHE A 59 14.45 -2.72 -27.77
N GLU A 60 15.09 -3.63 -28.51
CA GLU A 60 14.43 -4.75 -29.22
C GLU A 60 14.19 -5.99 -28.32
N ASP A 61 14.89 -6.16 -27.18
CA ASP A 61 14.79 -7.39 -26.36
C ASP A 61 14.20 -7.16 -24.96
N THR A 62 13.43 -6.11 -24.78
CA THR A 62 12.83 -5.72 -23.50
C THR A 62 11.37 -6.13 -23.35
N ARG A 63 10.95 -7.21 -24.01
CA ARG A 63 9.61 -7.78 -23.86
C ARG A 63 9.33 -8.12 -22.42
N GLY A 64 8.49 -7.32 -21.74
CA GLY A 64 7.94 -7.68 -20.44
C GLY A 64 7.79 -6.60 -19.39
N THR A 65 8.13 -5.34 -19.63
CA THR A 65 7.77 -4.27 -18.70
C THR A 65 7.11 -3.09 -19.43
N LEU A 66 5.95 -2.65 -18.94
CA LEU A 66 5.18 -1.54 -19.52
C LEU A 66 5.96 -0.23 -19.66
N PHE A 67 7.04 -0.05 -18.88
CA PHE A 67 7.92 1.11 -19.05
C PHE A 67 8.55 1.15 -20.47
N PHE A 68 8.92 0.01 -21.03
CA PHE A 68 9.52 -0.01 -22.37
C PHE A 68 8.50 0.24 -23.49
N ASP A 69 7.20 -0.04 -23.24
CA ASP A 69 6.14 0.40 -24.14
C ASP A 69 6.00 1.92 -24.10
N VAL A 70 6.08 2.54 -22.91
CA VAL A 70 6.15 4.00 -22.79
C VAL A 70 7.37 4.56 -23.57
N ALA A 71 8.56 3.98 -23.39
CA ALA A 71 9.76 4.40 -24.08
C ALA A 71 9.66 4.22 -25.61
N ARG A 72 9.04 3.14 -26.08
CA ARG A 72 8.76 2.87 -27.50
C ARG A 72 7.89 3.97 -28.11
N ILE A 73 6.84 4.37 -27.41
CA ILE A 73 5.93 5.43 -27.86
C ILE A 73 6.63 6.79 -27.86
N LEU A 74 7.37 7.13 -26.78
CA LEU A 74 8.16 8.37 -26.69
C LEU A 74 9.18 8.46 -27.84
N LYS A 75 9.85 7.35 -28.18
CA LYS A 75 10.80 7.27 -29.28
C LYS A 75 10.15 7.55 -30.64
N ALA A 76 9.00 6.92 -30.88
CA ALA A 76 8.31 6.99 -32.17
C ALA A 76 7.58 8.32 -32.38
N LYS A 77 6.87 8.80 -31.36
CA LYS A 77 6.00 9.99 -31.45
C LYS A 77 6.66 11.29 -31.03
N LYS A 78 7.72 11.24 -30.24
CA LYS A 78 8.46 12.41 -29.76
C LYS A 78 7.56 13.56 -29.29
N PRO A 79 6.59 13.30 -28.36
CA PRO A 79 5.78 14.37 -27.83
C PRO A 79 6.65 15.47 -27.17
N LYS A 80 6.14 16.69 -27.08
CA LYS A 80 6.87 17.82 -26.47
C LYS A 80 7.27 17.53 -25.02
N GLY A 81 6.44 16.77 -24.31
CA GLY A 81 6.73 16.37 -22.93
C GLY A 81 5.98 15.14 -22.47
N PHE A 82 6.34 14.69 -21.27
CA PHE A 82 5.68 13.56 -20.62
C PHE A 82 5.61 13.72 -19.09
N ILE A 83 4.64 13.03 -18.47
CA ILE A 83 4.57 12.80 -17.04
C ILE A 83 4.37 11.32 -16.80
N LEU A 84 5.25 10.73 -15.98
CA LEU A 84 5.16 9.35 -15.54
C LEU A 84 4.98 9.30 -14.02
N GLU A 85 4.09 8.42 -13.54
CA GLU A 85 3.85 8.22 -12.11
C GLU A 85 4.21 6.80 -11.69
N ASN A 86 4.76 6.68 -10.46
CA ASN A 86 4.97 5.37 -9.85
C ASN A 86 4.99 5.46 -8.32
N VAL A 87 5.06 4.31 -7.64
CA VAL A 87 5.19 4.24 -6.18
C VAL A 87 6.55 4.75 -5.71
N GLU A 88 6.61 5.35 -4.51
CA GLU A 88 7.86 5.84 -3.89
C GLU A 88 8.97 4.78 -3.87
N GLY A 89 8.59 3.49 -3.71
CA GLY A 89 9.53 2.37 -3.67
C GLY A 89 10.40 2.23 -4.93
N LEU A 90 10.00 2.80 -6.08
CA LEU A 90 10.80 2.82 -7.31
C LEU A 90 12.16 3.51 -7.11
N VAL A 91 12.23 4.53 -6.22
CA VAL A 91 13.48 5.27 -5.95
C VAL A 91 14.60 4.35 -5.48
N THR A 92 14.28 3.38 -4.64
CA THR A 92 15.28 2.46 -4.06
C THR A 92 15.18 1.03 -4.60
N HIS A 93 14.34 0.84 -5.60
CA HIS A 93 14.12 -0.48 -6.18
C HIS A 93 15.42 -1.04 -6.79
N ASP A 94 15.74 -2.31 -6.49
CA ASP A 94 16.93 -3.02 -6.94
C ASP A 94 18.27 -2.32 -6.57
N ARG A 95 18.28 -1.65 -5.42
CA ARG A 95 19.48 -1.02 -4.87
C ARG A 95 20.39 -2.08 -4.27
N LYS A 96 21.62 -2.19 -4.80
CA LYS A 96 22.61 -3.17 -4.32
C LYS A 96 23.32 -2.71 -3.05
N ASP A 97 23.63 -1.40 -2.98
CA ASP A 97 24.30 -0.77 -1.87
C ASP A 97 23.34 0.20 -1.15
N PRO A 98 23.13 0.05 0.17
CA PRO A 98 22.30 0.96 0.96
C PRO A 98 22.73 2.43 0.92
N THR A 99 23.98 2.73 0.59
CA THR A 99 24.52 4.10 0.49
C THR A 99 24.12 4.82 -0.81
N GLN A 100 23.74 4.08 -1.85
CA GLN A 100 23.26 4.66 -3.10
C GLN A 100 21.97 5.45 -2.89
N LYS A 101 21.87 6.65 -3.46
CA LYS A 101 20.66 7.49 -3.37
C LYS A 101 19.48 6.87 -4.14
N ILE A 102 19.74 6.30 -5.31
CA ILE A 102 18.72 5.69 -6.21
C ILE A 102 19.08 4.25 -6.53
N GLY A 103 18.08 3.44 -6.80
CA GLY A 103 18.23 2.06 -7.22
C GLY A 103 18.47 1.92 -8.72
N ARG A 104 18.93 0.74 -9.14
CA ARG A 104 19.27 0.46 -10.54
C ARG A 104 18.07 0.64 -11.50
N THR A 105 16.88 0.26 -11.07
CA THR A 105 15.67 0.39 -11.89
C THR A 105 15.41 1.86 -12.26
N LEU A 106 15.44 2.78 -11.30
CA LEU A 106 15.25 4.21 -11.59
C LEU A 106 16.40 4.78 -12.44
N THR A 107 17.63 4.35 -12.21
CA THR A 107 18.78 4.75 -13.05
C THR A 107 18.53 4.41 -14.51
N VAL A 108 18.13 3.17 -14.82
CA VAL A 108 17.86 2.73 -16.20
C VAL A 108 16.71 3.52 -16.84
N ILE A 109 15.65 3.82 -16.06
CA ILE A 109 14.54 4.65 -16.53
C ILE A 109 15.05 6.04 -16.94
N LEU A 110 15.82 6.70 -16.09
CA LEU A 110 16.34 8.04 -16.36
C LEU A 110 17.27 8.07 -17.57
N GLU A 111 18.25 7.17 -17.62
CA GLU A 111 19.17 7.03 -18.75
C GLU A 111 18.42 6.77 -20.07
N THR A 112 17.38 5.94 -20.05
CA THR A 112 16.55 5.68 -21.23
C THR A 112 15.84 6.94 -21.71
N LEU A 113 15.20 7.68 -20.81
CA LEU A 113 14.45 8.90 -21.14
C LEU A 113 15.38 10.01 -21.64
N GLU A 114 16.56 10.17 -21.04
CA GLU A 114 17.59 11.14 -21.46
C GLU A 114 18.18 10.77 -22.82
N THR A 115 18.39 9.47 -23.11
CA THR A 115 18.86 9.01 -24.41
C THR A 115 17.84 9.30 -25.52
N LEU A 116 16.54 9.38 -25.21
CA LEU A 116 15.49 9.79 -26.13
C LEU A 116 15.48 11.30 -26.43
N GLY A 117 16.34 12.09 -25.75
CA GLY A 117 16.51 13.52 -25.97
C GLY A 117 15.71 14.40 -25.00
N TYR A 118 15.12 13.84 -23.95
CA TYR A 118 14.35 14.63 -22.97
C TYR A 118 15.24 15.15 -21.84
N TYR A 119 14.99 16.39 -21.43
CA TYR A 119 15.47 16.94 -20.15
C TYR A 119 14.58 16.45 -19.05
N VAL A 120 15.06 15.54 -18.20
CA VAL A 120 14.25 14.80 -17.22
C VAL A 120 14.42 15.38 -15.81
N SER A 121 13.30 15.58 -15.13
CA SER A 121 13.24 15.84 -13.68
C SER A 121 12.41 14.74 -13.01
N TRP A 122 12.73 14.46 -11.75
CA TRP A 122 11.91 13.59 -10.93
C TRP A 122 11.87 14.04 -9.47
N LYS A 123 10.75 13.77 -8.80
CA LYS A 123 10.58 14.07 -7.37
C LYS A 123 9.54 13.14 -6.75
N VAL A 124 9.76 12.79 -5.48
CA VAL A 124 8.73 12.15 -4.66
C VAL A 124 7.87 13.25 -4.06
N LEU A 125 6.58 13.24 -4.39
CA LEU A 125 5.58 14.19 -3.91
C LEU A 125 4.58 13.45 -3.03
N ASN A 126 4.07 14.14 -2.00
CA ASN A 126 3.07 13.60 -1.10
C ASN A 126 1.75 14.34 -1.28
N ALA A 127 0.67 13.63 -1.55
CA ALA A 127 -0.65 14.21 -1.79
C ALA A 127 -1.12 15.16 -0.69
N LYS A 128 -0.75 14.89 0.57
CA LYS A 128 -1.06 15.78 1.70
C LYS A 128 -0.49 17.19 1.57
N ASP A 129 0.61 17.35 0.83
CA ASP A 129 1.27 18.64 0.63
C ASP A 129 0.61 19.47 -0.49
N PHE A 130 -0.45 18.92 -1.12
CA PHE A 130 -1.24 19.51 -2.21
C PHE A 130 -2.74 19.65 -1.86
N GLY A 131 -3.07 19.81 -0.58
CA GLY A 131 -4.44 20.08 -0.13
C GLY A 131 -5.36 18.86 -0.05
N ILE A 132 -4.81 17.63 -0.01
CA ILE A 132 -5.58 16.40 0.16
C ILE A 132 -5.29 15.77 1.53
N PRO A 133 -6.31 15.30 2.29
CA PRO A 133 -6.09 14.66 3.58
C PRO A 133 -5.64 13.19 3.45
N GLN A 134 -4.64 12.93 2.60
CA GLN A 134 -4.08 11.60 2.38
C GLN A 134 -2.54 11.64 2.35
N ASN A 135 -1.90 10.82 3.18
CA ASN A 135 -0.47 10.60 3.15
C ASN A 135 -0.15 9.57 2.05
N ARG A 136 -0.07 10.05 0.80
CA ARG A 136 0.22 9.22 -0.39
C ARG A 136 1.45 9.77 -1.10
N LYS A 137 2.56 9.09 -0.94
CA LYS A 137 3.80 9.41 -1.63
C LYS A 137 3.91 8.68 -2.95
N ARG A 138 4.24 9.43 -4.01
CA ARG A 138 4.48 8.90 -5.35
C ARG A 138 5.68 9.62 -5.97
N ILE A 139 6.45 8.87 -6.77
CA ILE A 139 7.45 9.48 -7.62
C ILE A 139 6.77 9.95 -8.91
N TYR A 140 7.07 11.18 -9.30
CA TYR A 140 6.70 11.76 -10.59
C TYR A 140 7.99 12.01 -11.37
N LEU A 141 8.03 11.49 -12.61
CA LEU A 141 9.08 11.78 -13.57
C LEU A 141 8.45 12.61 -14.68
N THR A 142 9.04 13.74 -15.01
CA THR A 142 8.57 14.60 -16.10
C THR A 142 9.72 15.01 -16.98
N GLY A 143 9.49 15.10 -18.27
CA GLY A 143 10.51 15.46 -19.23
C GLY A 143 9.94 16.34 -20.34
N SER A 144 10.79 17.22 -20.86
CA SER A 144 10.52 18.09 -21.99
C SER A 144 11.67 18.02 -23.00
N LEU A 145 11.38 18.17 -24.28
CA LEU A 145 12.40 18.27 -25.33
C LEU A 145 13.11 19.63 -25.34
N LYS A 146 12.57 20.65 -24.65
CA LYS A 146 13.06 22.03 -24.70
C LYS A 146 13.92 22.41 -23.50
N SER A 147 13.45 22.13 -22.27
CA SER A 147 14.15 22.49 -21.06
C SER A 147 13.75 21.60 -19.89
N LYS A 148 14.56 21.59 -18.83
CA LYS A 148 14.33 20.77 -17.64
C LYS A 148 13.17 21.30 -16.81
N PRO A 149 12.07 20.53 -16.59
CA PRO A 149 10.96 20.96 -15.74
C PRO A 149 11.38 21.16 -14.28
N ASP A 150 10.92 22.23 -13.64
CA ASP A 150 11.13 22.47 -12.21
C ASP A 150 9.99 21.83 -11.39
N LEU A 151 10.33 20.89 -10.54
CA LEU A 151 9.41 20.22 -9.61
C LEU A 151 9.48 20.80 -8.18
N SER A 152 9.86 22.07 -8.04
CA SER A 152 9.77 22.78 -6.76
C SER A 152 8.35 23.28 -6.54
N PHE A 153 7.76 22.88 -5.41
CA PHE A 153 6.39 23.27 -5.02
C PHE A 153 6.39 23.83 -3.61
N GLU A 154 5.57 24.85 -3.41
CA GLU A 154 5.18 25.25 -2.07
C GLU A 154 4.17 24.25 -1.50
N THR A 155 4.30 23.93 -0.23
CA THR A 155 3.41 23.01 0.45
C THR A 155 2.12 23.72 0.85
N THR A 156 0.99 23.13 0.48
CA THR A 156 -0.33 23.57 0.94
C THR A 156 -0.71 22.82 2.22
N LEU A 157 -1.29 23.52 3.17
CA LEU A 157 -1.72 22.91 4.42
C LEU A 157 -2.77 21.82 4.11
N SER A 158 -2.52 20.59 4.56
CA SER A 158 -3.44 19.49 4.36
C SER A 158 -4.71 19.69 5.20
N PRO A 159 -5.90 19.60 4.60
CA PRO A 159 -7.13 19.53 5.38
C PRO A 159 -7.14 18.24 6.23
N LYS A 160 -7.98 18.25 7.27
CA LYS A 160 -8.21 17.05 8.09
C LYS A 160 -9.22 16.14 7.42
N LEU A 161 -9.14 14.83 7.72
CA LEU A 161 -10.05 13.83 7.14
C LEU A 161 -11.53 14.20 7.34
N LYS A 162 -11.90 14.73 8.50
CA LYS A 162 -13.27 15.17 8.78
C LYS A 162 -13.86 16.17 7.79
N ASN A 163 -13.02 16.91 7.07
CA ASN A 163 -13.48 17.92 6.10
C ASN A 163 -14.05 17.29 4.83
N ILE A 164 -13.79 15.99 4.59
CA ILE A 164 -14.25 15.27 3.40
C ILE A 164 -15.22 14.14 3.71
N LEU A 165 -15.36 13.76 5.01
CA LEU A 165 -16.27 12.71 5.42
C LEU A 165 -17.72 13.16 5.33
N GLU A 166 -18.57 12.25 4.90
CA GLU A 166 -20.03 12.35 5.03
C GLU A 166 -20.42 11.96 6.47
N SER A 167 -21.59 12.33 6.91
CA SER A 167 -22.08 12.10 8.27
C SER A 167 -23.49 11.57 8.29
N GLY A 168 -23.85 10.86 9.38
CA GLY A 168 -25.20 10.31 9.58
C GLY A 168 -25.51 9.10 8.71
N LEU A 169 -24.49 8.45 8.13
CA LEU A 169 -24.66 7.29 7.27
C LEU A 169 -24.85 6.01 8.08
N PRO A 170 -25.48 4.96 7.49
CA PRO A 170 -25.62 3.67 8.14
C PRO A 170 -24.28 3.06 8.55
N THR A 171 -24.25 2.49 9.74
CA THR A 171 -23.08 1.81 10.29
C THR A 171 -23.18 0.30 10.12
N GLU A 172 -22.04 -0.36 10.08
CA GLU A 172 -21.97 -1.80 9.94
C GLU A 172 -22.15 -2.49 11.32
N SER A 173 -22.72 -3.68 11.32
CA SER A 173 -22.99 -4.44 12.53
C SER A 173 -22.64 -5.91 12.31
N SER A 174 -21.42 -6.28 12.71
CA SER A 174 -20.96 -7.66 12.74
C SER A 174 -20.73 -8.12 14.19
N PRO A 175 -20.56 -9.42 14.44
CA PRO A 175 -20.13 -9.92 15.74
C PRO A 175 -18.81 -9.33 16.21
N PHE A 176 -17.88 -9.04 15.27
CA PHE A 176 -16.62 -8.39 15.54
C PHE A 176 -16.83 -6.94 15.99
N ILE A 177 -17.58 -6.16 15.23
CA ILE A 177 -17.87 -4.74 15.55
C ILE A 177 -18.60 -4.63 16.90
N LYS A 178 -19.57 -5.51 17.16
CA LYS A 178 -20.28 -5.55 18.46
C LYS A 178 -19.33 -5.80 19.62
N LYS A 179 -18.38 -6.75 19.51
CA LYS A 179 -17.37 -7.00 20.53
C LYS A 179 -16.43 -5.80 20.72
N LEU A 180 -16.03 -5.18 19.63
CA LEU A 180 -15.14 -4.01 19.65
C LEU A 180 -15.82 -2.83 20.38
N LEU A 181 -17.03 -2.48 19.98
CA LEU A 181 -17.80 -1.36 20.57
C LEU A 181 -18.25 -1.62 22.01
N LYS A 182 -18.39 -2.89 22.41
CA LYS A 182 -18.65 -3.26 23.81
C LYS A 182 -17.46 -2.94 24.73
N LYS A 183 -16.23 -3.04 24.23
CA LYS A 183 -14.99 -2.84 25.00
C LYS A 183 -14.44 -1.41 24.88
N PHE A 184 -14.68 -0.74 23.75
CA PHE A 184 -14.16 0.59 23.46
C PHE A 184 -15.28 1.50 22.94
N PRO A 185 -15.52 2.64 23.60
CA PRO A 185 -16.43 3.65 23.05
C PRO A 185 -15.85 4.19 21.71
N PRO A 186 -16.72 4.60 20.75
CA PRO A 186 -16.27 5.05 19.43
C PRO A 186 -15.20 6.14 19.46
N SER A 187 -15.27 7.07 20.43
CA SER A 187 -14.30 8.16 20.59
C SER A 187 -12.87 7.69 20.92
N GLU A 188 -12.71 6.52 21.50
CA GLU A 188 -11.39 5.94 21.80
C GLU A 188 -10.80 5.14 20.63
N LEU A 189 -11.58 4.93 19.56
CA LEU A 189 -11.17 4.13 18.41
C LEU A 189 -10.42 4.94 17.35
N TYR A 190 -10.43 6.26 17.41
CA TYR A 190 -9.74 7.11 16.43
C TYR A 190 -8.25 6.78 16.31
N GLY A 191 -7.81 6.50 15.10
CA GLY A 191 -6.42 6.15 14.78
C GLY A 191 -5.98 4.76 15.22
N LYS A 192 -6.85 3.96 15.85
CA LYS A 192 -6.53 2.61 16.30
C LYS A 192 -6.43 1.63 15.11
N SER A 193 -5.55 0.64 15.28
CA SER A 193 -5.42 -0.48 14.34
C SER A 193 -5.70 -1.78 15.09
N VAL A 194 -6.42 -2.70 14.44
CA VAL A 194 -6.64 -4.04 15.01
C VAL A 194 -5.67 -5.02 14.38
N LYS A 195 -4.76 -5.58 15.17
CA LYS A 195 -3.74 -6.52 14.68
C LYS A 195 -3.00 -7.25 15.80
N ASP A 196 -2.71 -8.52 15.58
CA ASP A 196 -1.95 -9.37 16.49
C ASP A 196 -0.47 -9.55 16.07
N LYS A 197 -0.05 -8.87 15.03
CA LYS A 197 1.32 -9.04 14.52
C LYS A 197 2.34 -8.22 15.31
N ARG A 198 1.98 -7.03 15.77
CA ARG A 198 2.87 -6.08 16.44
C ARG A 198 2.15 -5.37 17.57
N GLY A 199 2.84 -5.20 18.70
CA GLY A 199 2.40 -4.28 19.74
C GLY A 199 2.55 -2.82 19.29
N GLY A 200 1.92 -1.92 20.04
CA GLY A 200 1.99 -0.46 19.85
C GLY A 200 0.85 0.24 20.54
N LYS A 201 1.07 1.49 20.95
CA LYS A 201 0.10 2.32 21.72
C LYS A 201 -1.28 2.43 21.04
N ASN A 202 -1.30 2.39 19.71
CA ASN A 202 -2.53 2.53 18.91
C ASN A 202 -3.03 1.19 18.35
N ASN A 203 -2.58 0.05 18.89
CA ASN A 203 -3.04 -1.25 18.47
C ASN A 203 -4.01 -1.85 19.47
N ILE A 204 -5.08 -2.39 18.96
CA ILE A 204 -6.02 -3.26 19.66
C ILE A 204 -5.71 -4.68 19.19
N HIS A 205 -5.65 -5.61 20.12
CA HIS A 205 -5.40 -7.02 19.81
C HIS A 205 -6.67 -7.84 19.96
N SER A 206 -6.73 -9.01 19.31
CA SER A 206 -7.90 -9.88 19.36
C SER A 206 -8.28 -10.28 20.81
N TRP A 207 -7.31 -10.36 21.70
CA TRP A 207 -7.53 -10.66 23.12
C TRP A 207 -8.03 -9.45 23.94
N ASP A 208 -7.80 -8.20 23.48
CA ASP A 208 -8.36 -7.02 24.13
C ASP A 208 -9.88 -6.96 23.99
N ILE A 209 -10.41 -7.53 22.91
CA ILE A 209 -11.85 -7.62 22.61
C ILE A 209 -12.42 -9.04 22.81
N GLU A 210 -11.62 -9.93 23.37
CA GLU A 210 -12.03 -11.32 23.63
C GLU A 210 -12.62 -12.03 22.40
N LEU A 211 -11.98 -11.81 21.24
CA LEU A 211 -12.52 -12.27 19.97
C LEU A 211 -12.63 -13.80 19.90
N LYS A 212 -11.67 -14.52 20.48
CA LYS A 212 -11.56 -15.98 20.50
C LYS A 212 -11.87 -16.57 21.90
N GLY A 213 -12.55 -15.85 22.77
CA GLY A 213 -12.88 -16.22 24.13
C GLY A 213 -12.24 -15.30 25.16
N THR A 214 -12.73 -15.41 26.40
CA THR A 214 -12.26 -14.59 27.53
C THR A 214 -10.80 -14.89 27.84
N VAL A 215 -10.05 -13.84 28.18
CA VAL A 215 -8.61 -13.89 28.49
C VAL A 215 -8.41 -13.35 29.90
N THR A 216 -7.68 -14.10 30.74
CA THR A 216 -7.30 -13.63 32.07
C THR A 216 -6.18 -12.58 31.99
N GLU A 217 -5.92 -11.84 33.07
CA GLU A 217 -4.85 -10.84 33.09
C GLU A 217 -3.47 -11.49 32.91
N GLU A 218 -3.23 -12.70 33.46
CA GLU A 218 -1.99 -13.44 33.26
C GLU A 218 -1.82 -13.86 31.79
N GLU A 219 -2.88 -14.37 31.15
CA GLU A 219 -2.87 -14.73 29.74
C GLU A 219 -2.59 -13.50 28.85
N LYS A 220 -3.23 -12.37 29.14
CA LYS A 220 -3.04 -11.09 28.43
C LYS A 220 -1.61 -10.57 28.60
N GLN A 221 -1.07 -10.64 29.81
CA GLN A 221 0.31 -10.25 30.09
C GLN A 221 1.30 -11.08 29.28
N LEU A 222 1.13 -12.41 29.24
CA LEU A 222 1.96 -13.30 28.42
C LEU A 222 1.89 -12.96 26.95
N LEU A 223 0.68 -12.77 26.38
CA LEU A 223 0.50 -12.43 24.98
C LEU A 223 1.19 -11.10 24.63
N ASN A 224 1.05 -10.07 25.49
CA ASN A 224 1.69 -8.77 25.28
C ASN A 224 3.23 -8.83 25.38
N MET A 225 3.79 -9.69 26.23
CA MET A 225 5.22 -9.92 26.32
C MET A 225 5.70 -10.69 25.07
N LEU A 226 4.97 -11.72 24.67
CA LEU A 226 5.31 -12.57 23.54
C LEU A 226 5.29 -11.78 22.22
N LEU A 227 4.40 -10.79 22.04
CA LEU A 227 4.41 -9.86 20.89
C LEU A 227 5.77 -9.21 20.65
N LYS A 228 6.49 -8.86 21.72
CA LYS A 228 7.80 -8.20 21.68
C LYS A 228 8.92 -9.21 21.57
N GLU A 229 8.90 -10.25 22.44
CA GLU A 229 9.98 -11.22 22.59
C GLU A 229 10.19 -12.03 21.32
N ARG A 230 9.13 -12.59 20.71
CA ARG A 230 9.23 -13.43 19.51
C ARG A 230 9.87 -12.75 18.28
N ARG A 231 10.15 -11.46 18.38
CA ARG A 231 10.78 -10.66 17.31
C ARG A 231 12.26 -10.38 17.53
N LYS A 232 12.80 -10.76 18.67
CA LYS A 232 14.22 -10.56 18.98
C LYS A 232 15.08 -11.57 18.20
N LYS A 233 16.17 -11.08 17.62
CA LYS A 233 17.09 -11.89 16.81
C LYS A 233 17.77 -13.02 17.63
N LYS A 234 17.96 -12.81 18.94
CA LYS A 234 18.60 -13.78 19.81
C LYS A 234 17.98 -15.18 19.72
N TRP A 235 16.65 -15.28 19.55
CA TRP A 235 15.96 -16.56 19.49
C TRP A 235 16.29 -17.37 18.23
N ALA A 236 16.55 -16.71 17.11
CA ALA A 236 17.04 -17.37 15.89
C ALA A 236 18.51 -17.81 16.05
N SER A 237 19.33 -16.94 16.65
CA SER A 237 20.75 -17.24 16.91
C SER A 237 20.92 -18.43 17.85
N GLU A 238 20.06 -18.59 18.87
CA GLU A 238 20.09 -19.71 19.81
C GLU A 238 19.93 -21.09 19.14
N ILE A 239 19.15 -21.15 18.07
CA ILE A 239 18.84 -22.38 17.32
C ILE A 239 19.55 -22.44 15.96
N GLY A 240 20.47 -21.52 15.67
CA GLY A 240 21.31 -21.53 14.48
C GLY A 240 20.60 -21.29 13.16
N ILE A 241 19.48 -20.55 13.15
CA ILE A 241 18.73 -20.26 11.92
C ILE A 241 18.70 -18.76 11.58
N ASP A 242 18.37 -18.47 10.33
CA ASP A 242 18.11 -17.10 9.89
C ASP A 242 16.93 -16.50 10.66
N TRP A 243 17.12 -15.27 11.14
CA TRP A 243 16.07 -14.55 11.85
C TRP A 243 14.81 -14.36 10.98
N MET A 244 13.65 -14.57 11.62
CA MET A 244 12.34 -14.28 11.07
C MET A 244 11.52 -13.39 12.03
N ASP A 245 10.74 -12.47 11.47
CA ASP A 245 9.83 -11.63 12.26
C ASP A 245 8.68 -12.49 12.82
N GLY A 246 8.72 -12.76 14.12
CA GLY A 246 7.73 -13.60 14.81
C GLY A 246 8.13 -15.08 14.90
N MET A 247 9.24 -15.35 15.58
CA MET A 247 9.70 -16.69 15.92
C MET A 247 8.73 -17.41 16.86
N PRO A 248 8.41 -18.69 16.63
CA PRO A 248 7.84 -19.53 17.69
C PRO A 248 8.86 -19.72 18.82
N LEU A 249 8.42 -19.63 20.06
CA LEU A 249 9.28 -19.77 21.23
C LEU A 249 8.88 -20.99 22.06
N THR A 250 9.86 -21.80 22.46
CA THR A 250 9.63 -22.94 23.35
C THR A 250 9.20 -22.49 24.74
N LYS A 251 8.55 -23.36 25.52
CA LYS A 251 8.21 -23.08 26.93
C LYS A 251 9.44 -22.65 27.73
N ALA A 252 10.60 -23.31 27.53
CA ALA A 252 11.85 -22.97 28.20
C ALA A 252 12.28 -21.52 27.89
N GLN A 253 12.21 -21.11 26.62
CA GLN A 253 12.49 -19.74 26.21
C GLN A 253 11.50 -18.74 26.80
N ILE A 254 10.20 -19.08 26.81
CA ILE A 254 9.16 -18.22 27.41
C ILE A 254 9.38 -18.04 28.91
N SER A 255 9.77 -19.10 29.63
CA SER A 255 10.03 -19.02 31.08
C SER A 255 11.19 -18.09 31.47
N THR A 256 12.06 -17.72 30.51
CA THR A 256 13.15 -16.77 30.76
C THR A 256 12.67 -15.33 30.98
N PHE A 257 11.55 -14.97 30.39
CA PHE A 257 11.00 -13.61 30.45
C PHE A 257 9.58 -13.52 31.07
N TYR A 258 8.90 -14.65 31.23
CA TYR A 258 7.59 -14.74 31.90
C TYR A 258 7.62 -15.89 32.90
N LYS A 259 7.92 -15.56 34.18
CA LYS A 259 8.01 -16.52 35.27
C LYS A 259 6.65 -16.68 35.92
N HIS A 260 5.99 -17.81 35.69
CA HIS A 260 4.70 -18.11 36.27
C HIS A 260 4.59 -19.58 36.65
N PRO A 261 4.11 -19.95 37.85
CA PRO A 261 4.07 -21.34 38.32
C PRO A 261 3.21 -22.23 37.41
N ASN A 262 2.12 -21.69 36.88
CA ASN A 262 1.18 -22.41 36.02
C ASN A 262 1.40 -22.10 34.51
N LEU A 263 2.62 -21.78 34.08
CA LEU A 263 2.90 -21.38 32.70
C LEU A 263 2.35 -22.37 31.66
N GLN A 264 2.44 -23.68 31.91
CA GLN A 264 1.92 -24.68 30.97
C GLN A 264 0.42 -24.54 30.76
N ASN A 265 -0.34 -24.43 31.84
CA ASN A 265 -1.80 -24.30 31.77
C ASN A 265 -2.23 -23.02 31.02
N ILE A 266 -1.47 -21.92 31.17
CA ILE A 266 -1.69 -20.68 30.44
C ILE A 266 -1.45 -20.87 28.95
N LEU A 267 -0.35 -21.54 28.59
CA LEU A 267 -0.01 -21.83 27.18
C LEU A 267 -1.06 -22.74 26.52
N ASP A 268 -1.51 -23.76 27.23
CA ASP A 268 -2.52 -24.72 26.75
C ASP A 268 -3.87 -23.99 26.56
N SER A 269 -4.32 -23.24 27.56
CA SER A 269 -5.55 -22.44 27.48
C SER A 269 -5.54 -21.47 26.30
N LEU A 270 -4.44 -20.74 26.09
CA LEU A 270 -4.31 -19.81 24.98
C LEU A 270 -4.24 -20.54 23.60
N THR A 271 -3.72 -21.75 23.57
CA THR A 271 -3.67 -22.57 22.36
C THR A 271 -5.07 -23.12 22.03
N ASP A 272 -5.80 -23.63 23.02
CA ASP A 272 -7.18 -24.12 22.88
C ASP A 272 -8.12 -23.02 22.42
N LYS A 273 -7.97 -21.78 22.97
CA LYS A 273 -8.68 -20.59 22.51
C LYS A 273 -8.25 -20.13 21.10
N GLY A 274 -7.14 -20.63 20.57
CA GLY A 274 -6.59 -20.27 19.27
C GLY A 274 -5.90 -18.90 19.22
N TYR A 275 -5.50 -18.33 20.35
CA TYR A 275 -4.62 -17.15 20.39
C TYR A 275 -3.16 -17.53 20.13
N LEU A 276 -2.76 -18.72 20.56
CA LEU A 276 -1.46 -19.30 20.26
C LEU A 276 -1.59 -20.50 19.33
N VAL A 277 -0.49 -20.84 18.70
CA VAL A 277 -0.28 -22.06 17.91
C VAL A 277 1.06 -22.66 18.26
N LEU A 278 1.13 -23.98 18.42
CA LEU A 278 2.36 -24.72 18.58
C LEU A 278 2.88 -25.13 17.20
N GLU A 279 3.98 -24.52 16.74
CA GLU A 279 4.53 -24.74 15.40
C GLU A 279 6.05 -24.84 15.39
N HIS A 280 6.60 -25.47 14.34
CA HIS A 280 8.04 -25.48 14.09
C HIS A 280 8.52 -24.11 13.57
N PRO A 281 9.74 -23.68 13.90
CA PRO A 281 10.37 -22.53 13.28
C PRO A 281 10.52 -22.73 11.77
N LYS A 282 10.69 -21.63 11.02
CA LYS A 282 10.84 -21.67 9.57
C LYS A 282 12.24 -21.24 9.18
N GLN A 283 12.88 -21.98 8.30
CA GLN A 283 14.14 -21.61 7.66
C GLN A 283 13.92 -21.10 6.24
N LYS A 284 14.85 -20.29 5.75
CA LYS A 284 14.86 -19.79 4.37
C LYS A 284 15.69 -20.74 3.51
N ILE A 285 15.01 -21.54 2.69
CA ILE A 285 15.64 -22.52 1.77
C ILE A 285 15.20 -22.13 0.35
N GLY A 286 16.16 -21.90 -0.55
CA GLY A 286 15.87 -21.52 -1.94
C GLY A 286 15.00 -20.26 -2.10
N GLY A 287 15.15 -19.28 -1.18
CA GLY A 287 14.35 -18.06 -1.18
C GLY A 287 12.96 -18.19 -0.54
N ARG A 288 12.51 -19.40 -0.21
CA ARG A 288 11.21 -19.68 0.43
C ARG A 288 11.40 -20.02 1.91
N ARG A 289 10.41 -19.66 2.73
CA ARG A 289 10.38 -20.04 4.16
C ARG A 289 9.65 -21.36 4.32
N ILE A 290 10.38 -22.39 4.75
CA ILE A 290 9.88 -23.75 4.96
C ILE A 290 9.98 -24.08 6.44
N LYS A 291 8.98 -24.77 6.99
CA LYS A 291 9.02 -25.29 8.38
C LYS A 291 10.17 -26.27 8.51
N ASP A 292 10.91 -26.15 9.59
CA ASP A 292 12.00 -27.07 9.92
C ASP A 292 11.54 -28.00 11.05
N GLU A 293 11.18 -29.21 10.68
CA GLU A 293 10.67 -30.22 11.61
C GLU A 293 11.77 -30.85 12.49
N SER A 294 13.04 -30.63 12.19
CA SER A 294 14.17 -31.07 13.02
C SER A 294 14.31 -30.22 14.28
N LEU A 295 13.74 -29.02 14.30
CA LEU A 295 13.78 -28.11 15.43
C LEU A 295 12.55 -28.27 16.33
N PRO A 296 12.67 -28.03 17.64
CA PRO A 296 11.54 -28.14 18.55
C PRO A 296 10.42 -27.15 18.21
N LYS A 297 9.17 -27.57 18.40
CA LYS A 297 8.01 -26.70 18.29
C LYS A 297 8.04 -25.63 19.39
N GLY A 298 7.55 -24.45 19.05
CA GLY A 298 7.37 -23.35 19.98
C GLY A 298 5.97 -22.74 19.84
N TYR A 299 5.55 -22.01 20.86
CA TYR A 299 4.31 -21.27 20.87
C TYR A 299 4.48 -19.95 20.12
N ASN A 300 3.56 -19.66 19.22
CA ASN A 300 3.55 -18.42 18.44
C ASN A 300 2.16 -17.81 18.44
N ILE A 301 2.09 -16.48 18.38
CA ILE A 301 0.81 -15.78 18.24
C ILE A 301 0.22 -16.07 16.87
N VAL A 302 -1.05 -16.47 16.84
CA VAL A 302 -1.80 -16.66 15.61
C VAL A 302 -2.03 -15.31 14.96
N SER A 303 -1.24 -14.99 13.94
CA SER A 303 -1.33 -13.73 13.20
C SER A 303 -1.34 -13.99 11.69
N GLY A 304 -2.38 -13.56 10.99
CA GLY A 304 -2.49 -13.62 9.53
C GLY A 304 -2.47 -12.22 8.90
N LYS A 305 -2.16 -12.14 7.61
CA LYS A 305 -2.52 -10.96 6.83
C LYS A 305 -4.04 -10.92 6.72
N LYS A 306 -4.66 -9.75 6.98
CA LYS A 306 -6.12 -9.56 6.91
C LYS A 306 -6.92 -10.52 7.82
N SER A 307 -6.40 -10.76 9.04
CA SER A 307 -7.06 -11.64 10.01
C SER A 307 -8.32 -11.02 10.60
N PHE A 308 -8.54 -9.73 10.39
CA PHE A 308 -9.64 -8.99 11.00
C PHE A 308 -10.44 -8.24 9.94
N GLU A 309 -11.73 -8.12 10.21
CA GLU A 309 -12.67 -7.33 9.43
C GLU A 309 -12.23 -5.86 9.37
N ILE A 310 -11.71 -5.33 10.47
CA ILE A 310 -11.18 -3.99 10.58
C ILE A 310 -9.66 -4.04 10.79
N ASN A 311 -8.90 -3.40 9.91
CA ASN A 311 -7.46 -3.22 10.09
C ASN A 311 -7.12 -1.89 10.76
N LYS A 312 -7.88 -0.84 10.42
CA LYS A 312 -7.66 0.50 10.99
C LYS A 312 -8.96 1.30 11.01
N ILE A 313 -9.16 2.00 12.13
CA ILE A 313 -10.17 3.05 12.26
C ILE A 313 -9.43 4.38 12.07
N LEU A 314 -9.88 5.17 11.09
CA LEU A 314 -9.23 6.42 10.74
C LEU A 314 -9.53 7.50 11.79
N ASP A 315 -8.55 8.38 12.03
CA ASP A 315 -8.74 9.55 12.88
C ASP A 315 -9.28 10.72 12.05
N PRO A 316 -10.46 11.24 12.34
CA PRO A 316 -11.04 12.36 11.61
C PRO A 316 -10.23 13.66 11.73
N ASN A 317 -9.36 13.76 12.75
CA ASN A 317 -8.49 14.93 12.98
C ASN A 317 -7.07 14.77 12.42
N ASP A 318 -6.79 13.68 11.71
CA ASP A 318 -5.52 13.42 11.04
C ASP A 318 -5.74 13.26 9.53
N VAL A 319 -4.70 12.89 8.80
CA VAL A 319 -4.77 12.52 7.38
C VAL A 319 -4.92 11.00 7.23
N ALA A 320 -5.63 10.57 6.19
CA ALA A 320 -5.71 9.15 5.86
C ALA A 320 -4.33 8.58 5.46
N PRO A 321 -4.04 7.31 5.74
CA PRO A 321 -2.88 6.63 5.15
C PRO A 321 -3.04 6.51 3.64
N THR A 322 -1.98 6.08 2.95
CA THR A 322 -2.10 5.69 1.53
C THR A 322 -3.20 4.65 1.37
N LEU A 323 -4.20 4.97 0.55
CA LEU A 323 -5.22 4.02 0.17
C LEU A 323 -4.63 3.04 -0.86
N VAL A 324 -4.75 1.75 -0.56
CA VAL A 324 -4.37 0.66 -1.46
C VAL A 324 -5.56 -0.26 -1.68
N ALA A 325 -5.74 -0.74 -2.91
CA ALA A 325 -6.91 -1.47 -3.35
C ALA A 325 -7.38 -2.58 -2.39
N MET A 326 -6.43 -3.35 -1.89
CA MET A 326 -6.72 -4.52 -1.05
C MET A 326 -7.02 -4.20 0.43
N ASP A 327 -6.79 -2.98 0.89
CA ASP A 327 -6.91 -2.62 2.30
C ASP A 327 -8.11 -1.69 2.57
N MET A 328 -8.70 -1.11 1.53
CA MET A 328 -9.78 -0.11 1.68
C MET A 328 -11.03 -0.67 2.36
N GLU A 329 -11.37 -1.93 2.09
CA GLU A 329 -12.52 -2.60 2.74
C GLU A 329 -12.32 -2.84 4.25
N HIS A 330 -11.08 -2.70 4.74
CA HIS A 330 -10.70 -2.85 6.14
C HIS A 330 -10.39 -1.51 6.83
N LEU A 331 -10.61 -0.38 6.13
CA LEU A 331 -10.48 0.97 6.69
C LEU A 331 -11.86 1.48 7.09
N PHE A 332 -12.00 1.82 8.36
CA PHE A 332 -13.26 2.24 8.94
C PHE A 332 -13.18 3.66 9.48
N VAL A 333 -14.31 4.32 9.54
CA VAL A 333 -14.53 5.60 10.21
C VAL A 333 -15.61 5.44 11.24
N VAL A 334 -15.56 6.29 12.27
CA VAL A 334 -16.66 6.42 13.24
C VAL A 334 -17.71 7.35 12.66
N ASP A 335 -18.95 6.90 12.63
CA ASP A 335 -20.11 7.69 12.22
C ASP A 335 -21.34 7.24 13.03
N ASN A 336 -22.22 8.17 13.38
CA ASN A 336 -23.50 7.91 14.04
C ASN A 336 -23.41 6.92 15.24
N GLY A 337 -22.35 7.05 16.04
CA GLY A 337 -22.12 6.18 17.20
C GLY A 337 -21.65 4.76 16.90
N GLY A 338 -21.40 4.43 15.65
CA GLY A 338 -20.91 3.13 15.17
C GLY A 338 -19.70 3.23 14.25
N LEU A 339 -19.49 2.18 13.47
CA LEU A 339 -18.37 2.07 12.52
C LEU A 339 -18.89 1.77 11.12
N ARG A 340 -18.30 2.38 10.12
CA ARG A 340 -18.57 2.09 8.69
C ARG A 340 -17.31 2.20 7.85
N THR A 341 -17.31 1.59 6.70
CA THR A 341 -16.28 1.79 5.67
C THR A 341 -16.43 3.16 4.99
N LEU A 342 -15.39 3.62 4.30
CA LEU A 342 -15.46 4.81 3.45
C LEU A 342 -16.45 4.61 2.30
N THR A 343 -17.19 5.68 1.94
CA THR A 343 -18.01 5.69 0.72
C THR A 343 -17.13 5.87 -0.51
N GLY A 344 -17.70 5.57 -1.70
CA GLY A 344 -17.01 5.86 -2.96
C GLY A 344 -16.72 7.36 -3.13
N LYS A 345 -17.65 8.22 -2.69
CA LYS A 345 -17.52 9.68 -2.74
C LYS A 345 -16.41 10.19 -1.82
N GLU A 346 -16.35 9.69 -0.59
CA GLU A 346 -15.23 9.99 0.33
C GLU A 346 -13.89 9.51 -0.24
N GLY A 347 -13.90 8.33 -0.88
CA GLY A 347 -12.75 7.81 -1.61
C GLY A 347 -12.29 8.76 -2.71
N LEU A 348 -13.19 9.24 -3.57
CA LEU A 348 -12.88 10.21 -4.63
C LEU A 348 -12.33 11.53 -4.07
N ARG A 349 -12.94 12.07 -3.01
CA ARG A 349 -12.46 13.29 -2.33
C ARG A 349 -11.05 13.13 -1.76
N LEU A 350 -10.68 11.92 -1.30
CA LEU A 350 -9.31 11.60 -0.84
C LEU A 350 -8.28 11.63 -1.98
N PHE A 351 -8.71 11.70 -3.23
CA PHE A 351 -7.84 11.88 -4.40
C PHE A 351 -8.04 13.23 -5.08
N GLY A 352 -8.97 14.08 -4.56
CA GLY A 352 -9.24 15.41 -5.09
C GLY A 352 -10.09 15.41 -6.36
N TYR A 353 -10.86 14.35 -6.60
CA TYR A 353 -11.88 14.35 -7.63
C TYR A 353 -13.04 15.28 -7.24
N PRO A 354 -13.69 15.92 -8.20
CA PRO A 354 -14.87 16.72 -7.93
C PRO A 354 -16.07 15.85 -7.51
N ASP A 355 -17.03 16.45 -6.82
CA ASP A 355 -18.18 15.73 -6.24
C ASP A 355 -19.17 15.22 -7.29
N ASP A 356 -19.15 15.76 -8.49
CA ASP A 356 -19.97 15.38 -9.66
C ASP A 356 -19.30 14.31 -10.53
N TYR A 357 -18.10 13.86 -10.19
CA TYR A 357 -17.44 12.77 -10.91
C TYR A 357 -18.22 11.47 -10.76
N SER A 358 -18.69 10.92 -11.87
CA SER A 358 -19.48 9.69 -11.89
C SER A 358 -18.63 8.48 -11.55
N PHE A 359 -19.08 7.70 -10.55
CA PHE A 359 -18.36 6.54 -10.04
C PHE A 359 -19.32 5.41 -9.65
N ASP A 360 -20.25 5.12 -10.57
CA ASP A 360 -21.29 4.11 -10.33
C ASP A 360 -20.87 2.73 -10.85
N ILE A 361 -20.12 2.04 -10.02
CA ILE A 361 -19.64 0.67 -10.23
C ILE A 361 -19.70 -0.09 -8.90
N PRO A 362 -19.57 -1.43 -8.89
CA PRO A 362 -19.57 -2.22 -7.66
C PRO A 362 -18.52 -1.76 -6.62
N LYS A 363 -18.87 -1.84 -5.33
CA LYS A 363 -18.02 -1.37 -4.21
C LYS A 363 -16.59 -1.91 -4.27
N LYS A 364 -16.43 -3.19 -4.60
CA LYS A 364 -15.12 -3.84 -4.75
C LYS A 364 -14.27 -3.18 -5.83
N ASP A 365 -14.89 -2.88 -6.97
CA ASP A 365 -14.22 -2.24 -8.10
C ASP A 365 -13.88 -0.78 -7.78
N LYS A 366 -14.77 -0.06 -7.03
CA LYS A 366 -14.46 1.28 -6.51
C LYS A 366 -13.16 1.29 -5.71
N TYR A 367 -13.02 0.36 -4.77
CA TYR A 367 -11.82 0.28 -3.92
C TYR A 367 -10.56 -0.08 -4.70
N ASP A 368 -10.69 -0.97 -5.68
CA ASP A 368 -9.58 -1.35 -6.53
C ASP A 368 -9.11 -0.18 -7.42
N LEU A 369 -10.01 0.55 -8.05
CA LEU A 369 -9.66 1.73 -8.85
C LEU A 369 -9.08 2.86 -7.98
N LEU A 370 -9.69 3.17 -6.83
CA LEU A 370 -9.18 4.18 -5.91
C LEU A 370 -7.75 3.85 -5.42
N GLY A 371 -7.43 2.57 -5.18
CA GLY A 371 -6.08 2.16 -4.80
C GLY A 371 -5.03 2.45 -5.87
N ASN A 372 -5.43 2.40 -7.14
CA ASN A 372 -4.57 2.53 -8.32
C ASN A 372 -4.59 3.92 -8.98
N THR A 373 -5.47 4.83 -8.54
CA THR A 373 -5.58 6.17 -9.14
C THR A 373 -4.51 7.14 -8.64
N VAL A 374 -4.38 8.27 -9.34
CA VAL A 374 -3.48 9.38 -9.00
C VAL A 374 -4.20 10.45 -8.18
N ALA A 375 -3.44 11.25 -7.43
CA ALA A 375 -3.96 12.42 -6.73
C ALA A 375 -4.11 13.60 -7.72
N VAL A 376 -5.34 14.01 -8.00
CA VAL A 376 -5.65 15.03 -9.01
C VAL A 376 -4.90 16.36 -8.80
N PRO A 377 -4.84 16.97 -7.59
CA PRO A 377 -4.10 18.21 -7.40
C PRO A 377 -2.60 18.06 -7.61
N VAL A 378 -2.02 16.88 -7.34
CA VAL A 378 -0.59 16.65 -7.58
C VAL A 378 -0.30 16.59 -9.08
N ILE A 379 -1.09 15.79 -9.83
CA ILE A 379 -0.89 15.68 -11.28
C ILE A 379 -1.13 17.03 -11.98
N LYS A 380 -2.13 17.81 -11.52
CA LYS A 380 -2.38 19.17 -12.00
C LYS A 380 -1.14 20.06 -11.80
N ALA A 381 -0.60 20.12 -10.60
CA ALA A 381 0.58 20.94 -10.29
C ALA A 381 1.81 20.52 -11.11
N VAL A 382 2.04 19.20 -11.27
CA VAL A 382 3.14 18.69 -12.11
C VAL A 382 2.92 19.04 -13.59
N SER A 383 1.66 18.96 -14.07
CA SER A 383 1.31 19.35 -15.46
C SER A 383 1.56 20.82 -15.72
N GLU A 384 1.19 21.71 -14.80
CA GLU A 384 1.44 23.15 -14.91
C GLU A 384 2.96 23.41 -15.03
N ARG A 385 3.80 22.74 -14.21
CA ARG A 385 5.27 22.86 -14.30
C ARG A 385 5.82 22.35 -15.64
N LEU A 386 5.28 21.26 -16.16
CA LEU A 386 5.67 20.78 -17.48
C LEU A 386 5.30 21.79 -18.58
N LEU A 387 4.06 22.30 -18.58
CA LEU A 387 3.56 23.24 -19.59
C LEU A 387 4.44 24.49 -19.70
N HIS A 388 5.03 25.00 -18.60
CA HIS A 388 5.97 26.11 -18.62
C HIS A 388 7.28 25.82 -19.37
N THR A 389 7.56 24.56 -19.71
CA THR A 389 8.78 24.13 -20.39
C THR A 389 8.55 23.69 -21.85
N LEU A 390 7.32 23.67 -22.31
CA LEU A 390 6.94 23.33 -23.68
C LEU A 390 6.92 24.57 -24.58
#